data_7ddd7e19b86073ceb63e91e2d7d01bbe
#
_entry.id   7ddd7e19b86073ceb63e91e2d7d01bbe
#
_cell.length_a   1.000
_cell.length_b   1.000
_cell.length_c   1.000
_cell.angle_alpha   90.00
_cell.angle_beta   90.00
_cell.angle_gamma   90.00
#
_symmetry.space_group_name_H-M   'P 1'
#
loop_
_entity.id
_entity.type
_entity.pdbx_description
1 polymer ?
#
loop_
_entity_poly.entity_id
_entity_poly.type
_entity_poly.pdbx_seq_one_letter_code
_entity_poly.pdbx_strand_id
1 'polypeptide(L)'
;MRGNIISDFLDKYDYDVRKTGDARWIDQKCTYDVVSIISDCIIEYVDENEVEEFTVSDIWHSEYARENVISIFSKPDPELKAGNEYDKYFGQPIKLLGYSKILDVRKEKNRYYYSINNRELLEKIALRPTNALNFLYEYIVKVLKDSGIWDSFEEFFKIQTKESYKDVRDTFIRFTINNTKINGETECGRIFTKVINPLAFKLKKQGTERGRISKNTITLSDLQYNRANWRDELSGKDKSITRAEHEPTVAQLQARAMASYTVNKAKKAMRKFNDSMYNGKSEIYQSTEMVNATQAHHIFTQSDYPTIADYVENLIMLTPNQHYSMAHPNNNTQYVDKDFQYICLIAKSTKIYLDLTSEKEDKFYDFDDYKFVLNTGLETEDFTSISYLDFASIIDKIDYYYIDNISNNKYYKLINDNKLDRNQQYLENSIDFKMVAEEQTDYRI
;
A
#
# COMPACT_ATOMS: atom_id res chain seq x y z
N MET A 1 14.31 17.08 -6.77
CA MET A 1 13.90 16.00 -5.84
C MET A 1 12.43 16.24 -5.59
N ARG A 2 11.54 15.34 -6.02
CA ARG A 2 10.14 15.43 -5.59
C ARG A 2 10.10 15.14 -4.10
N GLY A 3 9.45 15.99 -3.30
CA GLY A 3 9.11 15.71 -1.93
C GLY A 3 8.28 14.40 -1.88
N ASN A 4 8.53 13.59 -0.88
CA ASN A 4 7.67 12.44 -0.60
C ASN A 4 6.33 13.00 -0.10
N ILE A 5 5.22 12.73 -0.79
CA ILE A 5 3.88 13.24 -0.44
C ILE A 5 3.56 13.05 1.05
N ILE A 6 4.05 11.95 1.64
CA ILE A 6 3.90 11.67 3.08
C ILE A 6 4.70 12.68 3.91
N SER A 7 5.98 12.88 3.59
CA SER A 7 6.84 13.81 4.33
C SER A 7 6.34 15.24 4.17
N ASP A 8 5.98 15.65 2.94
CA ASP A 8 5.48 17.01 2.65
C ASP A 8 4.17 17.31 3.39
N PHE A 9 3.32 16.29 3.57
CA PHE A 9 2.12 16.41 4.38
C PHE A 9 2.44 16.50 5.88
N LEU A 10 3.29 15.60 6.39
CA LEU A 10 3.64 15.56 7.80
C LEU A 10 4.41 16.82 8.25
N ASP A 11 5.22 17.41 7.39
CA ASP A 11 6.01 18.61 7.72
C ASP A 11 5.15 19.88 7.92
N LYS A 12 3.87 19.84 7.56
CA LYS A 12 2.92 20.91 7.86
C LYS A 12 2.54 21.00 9.35
N TYR A 13 2.85 19.97 10.15
CA TYR A 13 2.39 19.83 11.53
C TYR A 13 3.55 19.57 12.50
N ASP A 14 3.33 19.90 13.75
CA ASP A 14 4.22 19.63 14.88
C ASP A 14 3.65 18.46 15.71
N TYR A 15 4.41 17.38 15.79
CA TYR A 15 4.02 16.16 16.50
C TYR A 15 4.75 15.98 17.82
N ASP A 16 5.25 17.04 18.44
CA ASP A 16 5.94 16.97 19.72
C ASP A 16 5.01 16.45 20.84
N VAL A 17 5.26 15.23 21.28
CA VAL A 17 4.49 14.57 22.34
C VAL A 17 4.53 15.34 23.66
N ARG A 18 5.59 16.12 23.91
CA ARG A 18 5.70 16.97 25.13
C ARG A 18 4.65 18.08 25.14
N LYS A 19 4.23 18.54 23.95
CA LYS A 19 3.20 19.59 23.82
C LYS A 19 1.79 19.01 23.84
N THR A 20 1.60 17.86 23.22
CA THR A 20 0.27 17.23 23.08
C THR A 20 -0.10 16.39 24.30
N GLY A 21 0.87 15.78 24.97
CA GLY A 21 0.66 14.76 26.01
C GLY A 21 0.02 13.47 25.49
N ASP A 22 -0.01 13.28 24.18
CA ASP A 22 -0.71 12.15 23.53
C ASP A 22 0.10 10.87 23.61
N ALA A 23 -0.26 10.05 24.60
CA ALA A 23 0.36 8.75 24.82
C ALA A 23 0.08 7.73 23.70
N ARG A 24 -0.97 7.94 22.93
CA ARG A 24 -1.52 6.99 21.95
C ARG A 24 -1.35 7.47 20.52
N TRP A 25 -0.30 8.26 20.25
CA TRP A 25 0.09 8.64 18.91
C TRP A 25 0.43 7.43 18.04
N ILE A 26 0.87 6.31 18.65
CA ILE A 26 0.94 4.96 18.10
C ILE A 26 0.61 3.95 19.19
N ASP A 27 0.00 2.81 18.87
CA ASP A 27 -0.38 1.80 19.86
C ASP A 27 -0.24 0.37 19.28
N GLN A 28 -0.53 -0.61 20.11
CA GLN A 28 -0.26 -2.04 19.85
C GLN A 28 -0.90 -2.61 18.59
N LYS A 29 -2.05 -2.09 18.15
CA LYS A 29 -2.77 -2.53 16.96
C LYS A 29 -2.37 -1.75 15.69
N CYS A 30 -1.50 -0.76 15.80
CA CYS A 30 -1.03 0.05 14.68
C CYS A 30 0.09 -0.67 13.93
N THR A 31 -0.21 -1.81 13.32
CA THR A 31 0.64 -2.51 12.37
C THR A 31 0.29 -2.10 10.95
N TYR A 32 1.22 -2.18 10.04
CA TYR A 32 1.06 -1.69 8.68
C TYR A 32 -0.11 -2.34 7.93
N ASP A 33 -0.31 -3.64 8.12
CA ASP A 33 -1.42 -4.40 7.54
C ASP A 33 -2.78 -3.98 8.13
N VAL A 34 -2.86 -3.77 9.45
CA VAL A 34 -4.08 -3.29 10.10
C VAL A 34 -4.38 -1.83 9.72
N VAL A 35 -3.37 -0.95 9.70
CA VAL A 35 -3.56 0.46 9.32
C VAL A 35 -4.07 0.56 7.89
N SER A 36 -3.53 -0.23 6.95
CA SER A 36 -4.00 -0.26 5.56
C SER A 36 -5.47 -0.65 5.45
N ILE A 37 -5.88 -1.75 6.10
CA ILE A 37 -7.26 -2.25 6.02
C ILE A 37 -8.24 -1.32 6.74
N ILE A 38 -7.87 -0.76 7.89
CA ILE A 38 -8.75 0.18 8.58
C ILE A 38 -8.93 1.46 7.77
N SER A 39 -7.89 1.96 7.11
CA SER A 39 -8.00 3.09 6.18
C SER A 39 -8.98 2.80 5.04
N ASP A 40 -8.96 1.59 4.51
CA ASP A 40 -9.89 1.15 3.48
C ASP A 40 -11.34 1.07 4.00
N CYS A 41 -11.53 0.47 5.18
CA CYS A 41 -12.84 0.40 5.82
C CYS A 41 -13.45 1.80 6.05
N ILE A 42 -12.61 2.80 6.39
CA ILE A 42 -13.07 4.19 6.55
C ILE A 42 -13.57 4.74 5.21
N ILE A 43 -12.78 4.57 4.13
CA ILE A 43 -13.13 5.08 2.81
C ILE A 43 -14.44 4.45 2.31
N GLU A 44 -14.53 3.11 2.36
CA GLU A 44 -15.74 2.40 1.92
C GLU A 44 -16.96 2.80 2.74
N TYR A 45 -16.85 2.93 4.07
CA TYR A 45 -17.95 3.37 4.92
C TYR A 45 -18.44 4.79 4.58
N VAL A 46 -17.50 5.73 4.44
CA VAL A 46 -17.83 7.14 4.13
C VAL A 46 -18.46 7.26 2.74
N ASP A 47 -17.94 6.54 1.75
CA ASP A 47 -18.46 6.56 0.37
C ASP A 47 -19.82 5.87 0.25
N GLU A 48 -20.00 4.71 0.90
CA GLU A 48 -21.26 3.94 0.84
C GLU A 48 -22.42 4.65 1.54
N ASN A 49 -22.13 5.32 2.67
CA ASN A 49 -23.17 5.98 3.47
C ASN A 49 -23.30 7.49 3.18
N GLU A 50 -22.45 8.05 2.30
CA GLU A 50 -22.43 9.48 1.94
C GLU A 50 -22.35 10.39 3.19
N VAL A 51 -21.51 10.02 4.18
CA VAL A 51 -21.36 10.75 5.45
C VAL A 51 -20.02 11.49 5.52
N GLU A 52 -20.01 12.65 6.18
CA GLU A 52 -18.79 13.43 6.40
C GLU A 52 -18.07 13.03 7.71
N GLU A 53 -18.81 12.64 8.74
CA GLU A 53 -18.28 12.27 10.05
C GLU A 53 -18.69 10.83 10.42
N PHE A 54 -17.81 10.17 11.16
CA PHE A 54 -18.03 8.81 11.66
C PHE A 54 -17.38 8.62 13.05
N THR A 55 -17.80 7.57 13.75
CA THR A 55 -17.19 7.11 15.00
C THR A 55 -16.45 5.78 14.76
N VAL A 56 -15.62 5.37 15.71
CA VAL A 56 -14.98 4.04 15.68
C VAL A 56 -16.01 2.93 15.57
N SER A 57 -17.14 3.08 16.27
CA SER A 57 -18.23 2.10 16.27
C SER A 57 -18.90 1.96 14.92
N ASP A 58 -19.11 3.06 14.20
CA ASP A 58 -19.74 3.03 12.89
C ASP A 58 -18.91 2.20 11.90
N ILE A 59 -17.58 2.36 11.93
CA ILE A 59 -16.69 1.63 11.04
C ILE A 59 -16.72 0.12 11.31
N TRP A 60 -16.55 -0.31 12.58
CA TRP A 60 -16.43 -1.74 12.84
C TRP A 60 -17.78 -2.51 12.81
N HIS A 61 -18.91 -1.80 12.83
CA HIS A 61 -20.23 -2.39 12.59
C HIS A 61 -20.59 -2.48 11.10
N SER A 62 -19.85 -1.82 10.19
CA SER A 62 -20.10 -1.93 8.76
C SER A 62 -19.89 -3.37 8.27
N GLU A 63 -20.71 -3.82 7.32
CA GLU A 63 -20.61 -5.16 6.74
C GLU A 63 -19.24 -5.38 6.10
N TYR A 64 -18.77 -4.39 5.32
CA TYR A 64 -17.46 -4.42 4.68
C TYR A 64 -16.31 -4.63 5.67
N ALA A 65 -16.30 -3.90 6.79
CA ALA A 65 -15.25 -4.02 7.80
C ALA A 65 -15.30 -5.38 8.52
N ARG A 66 -16.49 -5.87 8.81
CA ARG A 66 -16.69 -7.19 9.46
C ARG A 66 -16.15 -8.32 8.58
N GLU A 67 -16.59 -8.39 7.33
CA GLU A 67 -16.18 -9.43 6.39
C GLU A 67 -14.67 -9.48 6.19
N ASN A 68 -14.05 -8.31 5.95
CA ASN A 68 -12.61 -8.24 5.70
C ASN A 68 -11.78 -8.56 6.95
N VAL A 69 -12.16 -8.06 8.12
CA VAL A 69 -11.42 -8.30 9.36
C VAL A 69 -11.55 -9.76 9.83
N ILE A 70 -12.72 -10.37 9.66
CA ILE A 70 -12.92 -11.80 9.98
C ILE A 70 -12.09 -12.66 9.03
N SER A 71 -12.18 -12.42 7.72
CA SER A 71 -11.52 -13.27 6.72
C SER A 71 -10.01 -13.15 6.75
N ILE A 72 -9.47 -11.94 6.90
CA ILE A 72 -8.03 -11.66 6.82
C ILE A 72 -7.32 -11.94 8.15
N PHE A 73 -7.91 -11.54 9.28
CA PHE A 73 -7.27 -11.63 10.58
C PHE A 73 -7.82 -12.72 11.47
N SER A 74 -8.74 -13.56 10.95
CA SER A 74 -9.43 -14.63 11.71
C SER A 74 -10.01 -14.13 13.04
N LYS A 75 -10.55 -12.91 13.01
CA LYS A 75 -11.24 -12.33 14.18
C LYS A 75 -12.58 -13.01 14.38
N PRO A 76 -13.01 -13.22 15.62
CA PRO A 76 -14.36 -13.73 15.91
C PRO A 76 -15.40 -12.70 15.43
N ASP A 77 -16.59 -13.18 15.06
CA ASP A 77 -17.69 -12.28 14.72
C ASP A 77 -18.01 -11.35 15.89
N PRO A 78 -18.02 -10.02 15.68
CA PRO A 78 -18.26 -9.04 16.74
C PRO A 78 -19.63 -9.18 17.42
N GLU A 79 -20.64 -9.69 16.74
CA GLU A 79 -21.95 -9.94 17.33
C GLU A 79 -21.92 -11.05 18.39
N LEU A 80 -20.96 -11.95 18.32
CA LEU A 80 -20.91 -13.10 19.22
C LEU A 80 -20.17 -12.86 20.53
N LYS A 81 -19.08 -12.11 20.57
CA LYS A 81 -18.26 -11.97 21.83
C LYS A 81 -17.27 -10.78 21.91
N ALA A 82 -17.22 -9.82 21.00
CA ALA A 82 -15.95 -9.13 20.81
C ALA A 82 -15.91 -7.60 20.95
N GLY A 83 -16.96 -6.93 21.43
CA GLY A 83 -17.05 -5.45 21.44
C GLY A 83 -15.79 -4.72 21.92
N ASN A 84 -15.27 -5.04 23.10
CA ASN A 84 -14.07 -4.40 23.65
C ASN A 84 -12.78 -4.61 22.84
N GLU A 85 -12.64 -5.75 22.17
CA GLU A 85 -11.46 -6.02 21.33
C GLU A 85 -11.57 -5.30 19.98
N TYR A 86 -12.76 -5.25 19.40
CA TYR A 86 -13.01 -4.49 18.17
C TYR A 86 -12.83 -2.99 18.38
N ASP A 87 -13.32 -2.43 19.48
CA ASP A 87 -13.09 -1.03 19.84
C ASP A 87 -11.59 -0.68 19.90
N LYS A 88 -10.74 -1.59 20.40
CA LYS A 88 -9.30 -1.38 20.42
C LYS A 88 -8.68 -1.62 19.04
N TYR A 89 -9.15 -2.63 18.33
CA TYR A 89 -8.59 -3.02 17.04
C TYR A 89 -8.80 -1.92 15.99
N PHE A 90 -10.00 -1.34 15.93
CA PHE A 90 -10.31 -0.20 15.05
C PHE A 90 -9.88 1.13 15.67
N GLY A 91 -10.12 1.33 16.96
CA GLY A 91 -9.89 2.60 17.62
C GLY A 91 -8.43 3.02 17.70
N GLN A 92 -7.48 2.09 17.80
CA GLN A 92 -6.06 2.46 17.85
C GLN A 92 -5.54 2.98 16.51
N PRO A 93 -5.76 2.31 15.35
CA PRO A 93 -5.38 2.85 14.05
C PRO A 93 -6.13 4.14 13.68
N ILE A 94 -7.45 4.23 13.96
CA ILE A 94 -8.22 5.45 13.69
C ILE A 94 -7.66 6.63 14.51
N LYS A 95 -7.28 6.42 15.76
CA LYS A 95 -6.62 7.46 16.58
C LYS A 95 -5.26 7.85 16.02
N LEU A 96 -4.45 6.88 15.55
CA LEU A 96 -3.18 7.17 14.90
C LEU A 96 -3.40 8.05 13.65
N LEU A 97 -4.39 7.73 12.81
CA LEU A 97 -4.75 8.54 11.65
C LEU A 97 -5.22 9.95 12.06
N GLY A 98 -5.93 10.09 13.19
CA GLY A 98 -6.30 11.38 13.76
C GLY A 98 -5.10 12.17 14.30
N TYR A 99 -4.17 11.53 15.01
CA TYR A 99 -2.96 12.18 15.50
C TYR A 99 -2.04 12.61 14.37
N SER A 100 -1.93 11.81 13.31
CA SER A 100 -1.17 12.15 12.10
C SER A 100 -1.84 13.19 11.21
N LYS A 101 -3.03 13.70 11.59
CA LYS A 101 -3.80 14.70 10.81
C LYS A 101 -4.33 14.22 9.48
N ILE A 102 -4.29 12.92 9.19
CA ILE A 102 -4.98 12.34 8.02
C ILE A 102 -6.50 12.38 8.23
N LEU A 103 -6.94 12.22 9.48
CA LEU A 103 -8.31 12.47 9.90
C LEU A 103 -8.36 13.68 10.82
N ASP A 104 -9.38 14.51 10.68
CA ASP A 104 -9.76 15.47 11.70
C ASP A 104 -10.49 14.78 12.86
N VAL A 105 -10.34 15.33 14.05
CA VAL A 105 -10.91 14.77 15.28
C VAL A 105 -11.70 15.82 16.02
N ARG A 106 -12.98 15.57 16.18
CA ARG A 106 -13.88 16.38 17.00
C ARG A 106 -14.33 15.57 18.22
N LYS A 107 -14.28 16.16 19.40
CA LYS A 107 -14.78 15.55 20.62
C LYS A 107 -16.07 16.22 21.05
N GLU A 108 -17.10 15.43 21.26
CA GLU A 108 -18.37 15.90 21.83
C GLU A 108 -18.73 15.03 23.04
N LYS A 109 -18.79 15.65 24.24
CA LYS A 109 -18.94 14.93 25.51
C LYS A 109 -17.87 13.84 25.68
N ASN A 110 -18.27 12.57 25.63
CA ASN A 110 -17.38 11.40 25.75
C ASN A 110 -17.14 10.66 24.42
N ARG A 111 -17.64 11.19 23.29
CA ARG A 111 -17.49 10.58 21.98
C ARG A 111 -16.50 11.35 21.12
N TYR A 112 -15.73 10.61 20.32
CA TYR A 112 -14.86 11.14 19.27
C TYR A 112 -15.51 10.90 17.94
N TYR A 113 -15.58 11.95 17.12
CA TYR A 113 -16.02 11.94 15.75
C TYR A 113 -14.81 12.23 14.88
N TYR A 114 -14.74 11.54 13.76
CA TYR A 114 -13.64 11.64 12.81
C TYR A 114 -14.20 12.02 11.45
N SER A 115 -13.45 12.83 10.69
CA SER A 115 -13.71 13.14 9.28
C SER A 115 -12.42 13.06 8.49
N ILE A 116 -12.51 12.83 7.17
CA ILE A 116 -11.33 12.70 6.33
C ILE A 116 -10.76 14.10 6.05
N ASN A 117 -9.56 14.39 6.55
CA ASN A 117 -8.84 15.65 6.28
C ASN A 117 -7.95 15.56 5.03
N ASN A 118 -7.28 14.43 4.82
CA ASN A 118 -6.50 14.20 3.60
C ASN A 118 -6.88 12.86 2.96
N ARG A 119 -7.81 12.96 2.01
CA ARG A 119 -8.36 11.78 1.33
C ARG A 119 -7.32 11.06 0.48
N GLU A 120 -6.51 11.80 -0.25
CA GLU A 120 -5.47 11.26 -1.12
C GLU A 120 -4.49 10.39 -0.35
N LEU A 121 -3.96 10.91 0.77
CA LEU A 121 -3.03 10.16 1.61
C LEU A 121 -3.70 8.95 2.28
N LEU A 122 -4.98 9.08 2.68
CA LEU A 122 -5.75 7.95 3.21
C LEU A 122 -5.95 6.86 2.16
N GLU A 123 -6.30 7.21 0.93
CA GLU A 123 -6.42 6.28 -0.21
C GLU A 123 -5.08 5.62 -0.56
N LYS A 124 -3.98 6.36 -0.52
CA LYS A 124 -2.62 5.82 -0.72
C LYS A 124 -2.26 4.80 0.36
N ILE A 125 -2.53 5.08 1.62
CA ILE A 125 -2.30 4.15 2.75
C ILE A 125 -3.19 2.90 2.60
N ALA A 126 -4.44 3.11 2.23
CA ALA A 126 -5.41 2.07 2.03
C ALA A 126 -5.07 1.15 0.85
N LEU A 127 -4.45 1.66 -0.21
CA LEU A 127 -4.24 0.95 -1.48
C LEU A 127 -3.49 -0.38 -1.28
N ARG A 128 -2.44 -0.40 -0.46
CA ARG A 128 -1.69 -1.61 -0.11
C ARG A 128 -0.92 -1.48 1.19
N PRO A 129 -0.65 -2.61 1.89
CA PRO A 129 0.03 -2.61 3.19
C PRO A 129 1.43 -1.99 3.17
N THR A 130 2.18 -2.10 2.07
CA THR A 130 3.52 -1.48 1.95
C THR A 130 3.47 0.05 1.97
N ASN A 131 2.40 0.65 1.43
CA ASN A 131 2.19 2.10 1.51
C ASN A 131 1.90 2.54 2.95
N ALA A 132 1.09 1.76 3.68
CA ALA A 132 0.87 1.99 5.11
C ALA A 132 2.18 1.86 5.92
N LEU A 133 3.08 0.94 5.55
CA LEU A 133 4.40 0.82 6.17
C LEU A 133 5.29 2.03 5.88
N ASN A 134 5.26 2.56 4.66
CA ASN A 134 5.99 3.78 4.30
C ASN A 134 5.48 4.97 5.12
N PHE A 135 4.15 5.11 5.22
CA PHE A 135 3.54 6.13 6.05
C PHE A 135 3.94 5.99 7.53
N LEU A 136 3.86 4.80 8.10
CA LEU A 136 4.25 4.56 9.50
C LEU A 136 5.72 4.91 9.75
N TYR A 137 6.61 4.57 8.83
CA TYR A 137 8.02 4.91 8.94
C TYR A 137 8.24 6.43 9.01
N GLU A 138 7.73 7.18 8.04
CA GLU A 138 7.88 8.64 7.99
C GLU A 138 7.22 9.32 9.19
N TYR A 139 6.02 8.88 9.57
CA TYR A 139 5.30 9.40 10.73
C TYR A 139 6.07 9.17 12.05
N ILE A 140 6.57 7.95 12.27
CA ILE A 140 7.35 7.63 13.48
C ILE A 140 8.63 8.48 13.52
N VAL A 141 9.37 8.59 12.41
CA VAL A 141 10.57 9.43 12.34
C VAL A 141 10.25 10.88 12.70
N LYS A 142 9.16 11.42 12.12
CA LYS A 142 8.74 12.80 12.38
C LYS A 142 8.36 13.03 13.86
N VAL A 143 7.54 12.14 14.44
CA VAL A 143 7.19 12.23 15.88
C VAL A 143 8.41 12.17 16.78
N LEU A 144 9.36 11.27 16.51
CA LEU A 144 10.58 11.14 17.34
C LEU A 144 11.49 12.36 17.20
N LYS A 145 11.61 12.94 15.99
CA LYS A 145 12.37 14.17 15.76
C LYS A 145 11.74 15.37 16.47
N ASP A 146 10.46 15.60 16.27
CA ASP A 146 9.73 16.72 16.91
C ASP A 146 9.77 16.61 18.44
N SER A 147 9.70 15.38 18.96
CA SER A 147 9.80 15.08 20.39
C SER A 147 11.22 15.12 20.97
N GLY A 148 12.25 15.29 20.12
CA GLY A 148 13.64 15.45 20.54
C GLY A 148 14.29 14.18 21.10
N ILE A 149 13.83 12.98 20.67
CA ILE A 149 14.40 11.68 21.10
C ILE A 149 14.94 10.86 19.93
N TRP A 150 14.93 11.40 18.71
CA TRP A 150 15.39 10.69 17.51
C TRP A 150 16.87 10.27 17.59
N ASP A 151 17.73 11.10 18.18
CA ASP A 151 19.18 10.84 18.22
C ASP A 151 19.51 9.53 18.93
N SER A 152 18.76 9.14 19.96
CA SER A 152 18.96 7.85 20.62
C SER A 152 18.60 6.65 19.75
N PHE A 153 17.62 6.79 18.86
CA PHE A 153 17.27 5.76 17.87
C PHE A 153 18.34 5.68 16.77
N GLU A 154 18.79 6.83 16.28
CA GLU A 154 19.84 6.88 15.26
C GLU A 154 21.13 6.26 15.77
N GLU A 155 21.52 6.54 16.99
CA GLU A 155 22.69 5.95 17.65
C GLU A 155 22.54 4.42 17.77
N PHE A 156 21.36 3.93 18.23
CA PHE A 156 21.11 2.49 18.27
C PHE A 156 21.24 1.86 16.87
N PHE A 157 20.69 2.45 15.83
CA PHE A 157 20.77 1.90 14.47
C PHE A 157 22.19 1.96 13.87
N LYS A 158 23.06 2.84 14.37
CA LYS A 158 24.50 2.87 14.02
C LYS A 158 25.28 1.78 14.74
N ILE A 159 25.05 1.60 16.03
CA ILE A 159 25.89 0.77 16.93
C ILE A 159 25.42 -0.69 17.00
N GLN A 160 24.11 -0.95 17.11
CA GLN A 160 23.49 -2.28 17.13
C GLN A 160 24.03 -3.23 18.23
N THR A 161 24.29 -2.72 19.44
CA THR A 161 24.71 -3.54 20.61
C THR A 161 23.56 -3.69 21.61
N LYS A 162 23.74 -4.59 22.60
CA LYS A 162 22.78 -4.76 23.69
C LYS A 162 22.68 -3.50 24.57
N GLU A 163 23.78 -2.83 24.74
CA GLU A 163 23.90 -1.59 25.53
C GLU A 163 23.13 -0.47 24.83
N SER A 164 23.40 -0.20 23.55
CA SER A 164 22.70 0.83 22.79
C SER A 164 21.20 0.51 22.65
N TYR A 165 20.82 -0.77 22.57
CA TYR A 165 19.42 -1.19 22.61
C TYR A 165 18.76 -0.85 23.96
N LYS A 166 19.45 -1.12 25.07
CA LYS A 166 18.94 -0.78 26.40
C LYS A 166 18.76 0.74 26.54
N ASP A 167 19.72 1.51 26.08
CA ASP A 167 19.71 2.98 26.18
C ASP A 167 18.54 3.59 25.39
N VAL A 168 18.31 3.17 24.14
CA VAL A 168 17.19 3.68 23.34
C VAL A 168 15.84 3.25 23.93
N ARG A 169 15.73 2.02 24.45
CA ARG A 169 14.52 1.52 25.08
C ARG A 169 14.21 2.30 26.37
N ASP A 170 15.21 2.49 27.23
CA ASP A 170 15.03 3.19 28.49
C ASP A 170 14.76 4.69 28.27
N THR A 171 15.35 5.30 27.22
CA THR A 171 15.05 6.66 26.79
C THR A 171 13.61 6.79 26.35
N PHE A 172 13.11 5.88 25.50
CA PHE A 172 11.72 5.90 25.07
C PHE A 172 10.74 5.71 26.24
N ILE A 173 11.01 4.77 27.14
CA ILE A 173 10.15 4.49 28.30
C ILE A 173 10.11 5.72 29.22
N ARG A 174 11.25 6.30 29.59
CA ARG A 174 11.32 7.50 30.43
C ARG A 174 10.61 8.68 29.79
N PHE A 175 10.84 8.89 28.49
CA PHE A 175 10.18 9.94 27.74
C PHE A 175 8.64 9.78 27.77
N THR A 176 8.14 8.58 27.50
CA THR A 176 6.71 8.29 27.48
C THR A 176 6.08 8.49 28.86
N ILE A 177 6.67 7.98 29.93
CA ILE A 177 6.16 8.12 31.30
C ILE A 177 6.16 9.58 31.73
N ASN A 178 7.21 10.34 31.44
CA ASN A 178 7.36 11.72 31.89
C ASN A 178 6.44 12.71 31.15
N ASN A 179 6.07 12.41 29.90
CA ASN A 179 5.35 13.35 29.03
C ASN A 179 3.92 12.92 28.68
N THR A 180 3.47 11.74 29.15
CA THR A 180 2.14 11.23 28.81
C THR A 180 1.43 10.65 30.04
N LYS A 181 0.20 10.19 29.83
CA LYS A 181 -0.59 9.52 30.88
C LYS A 181 -0.23 8.04 31.07
N ILE A 182 0.64 7.47 30.24
CA ILE A 182 1.10 6.09 30.41
C ILE A 182 2.17 6.07 31.51
N ASN A 183 1.94 5.27 32.56
CA ASN A 183 2.82 5.16 33.71
C ASN A 183 3.40 3.75 33.91
N GLY A 184 3.11 2.80 33.02
CA GLY A 184 3.55 1.42 33.13
C GLY A 184 4.65 1.06 32.12
N GLU A 185 5.83 0.64 32.56
CA GLU A 185 6.94 0.22 31.70
C GLU A 185 6.56 -0.90 30.72
N THR A 186 5.72 -1.84 31.16
CA THR A 186 5.25 -2.95 30.30
C THR A 186 4.45 -2.44 29.10
N GLU A 187 3.61 -1.44 29.33
CA GLU A 187 2.82 -0.82 28.27
C GLU A 187 3.70 -0.01 27.33
N CYS A 188 4.61 0.79 27.87
CA CYS A 188 5.62 1.50 27.07
C CYS A 188 6.44 0.53 26.20
N GLY A 189 6.87 -0.60 26.76
CA GLY A 189 7.64 -1.61 26.02
C GLY A 189 6.85 -2.26 24.86
N ARG A 190 5.52 -2.41 25.01
CA ARG A 190 4.66 -2.89 23.91
C ARG A 190 4.52 -1.87 22.80
N ILE A 191 4.40 -0.58 23.15
CA ILE A 191 4.37 0.52 22.17
C ILE A 191 5.74 0.66 21.51
N PHE A 192 6.83 0.62 22.29
CA PHE A 192 8.20 0.66 21.75
C PHE A 192 8.44 -0.32 20.62
N THR A 193 7.88 -1.55 20.71
CA THR A 193 7.97 -2.54 19.65
C THR A 193 7.36 -2.04 18.33
N LYS A 194 6.26 -1.26 18.40
CA LYS A 194 5.59 -0.69 17.23
C LYS A 194 6.28 0.55 16.67
N VAL A 195 7.19 1.13 17.45
CA VAL A 195 8.04 2.25 17.03
C VAL A 195 9.33 1.73 16.39
N ILE A 196 10.10 0.90 17.10
CA ILE A 196 11.45 0.52 16.67
C ILE A 196 11.48 -0.47 15.50
N ASN A 197 10.53 -1.42 15.43
CA ASN A 197 10.58 -2.46 14.41
C ASN A 197 10.28 -1.96 12.99
N PRO A 198 9.31 -1.07 12.73
CA PRO A 198 9.15 -0.45 11.41
C PRO A 198 10.40 0.32 10.95
N LEU A 199 11.05 1.04 11.88
CA LEU A 199 12.31 1.74 11.60
C LEU A 199 13.43 0.75 11.27
N ALA A 200 13.58 -0.29 12.08
CA ALA A 200 14.58 -1.33 11.89
C ALA A 200 14.43 -2.05 10.53
N PHE A 201 13.20 -2.38 10.14
CA PHE A 201 12.90 -2.98 8.84
C PHE A 201 13.35 -2.08 7.68
N LYS A 202 12.95 -0.82 7.67
CA LYS A 202 13.32 0.14 6.62
C LYS A 202 14.82 0.38 6.52
N LEU A 203 15.50 0.38 7.66
CA LEU A 203 16.96 0.55 7.74
C LEU A 203 17.72 -0.76 7.57
N LYS A 204 17.07 -1.91 7.38
CA LYS A 204 17.67 -3.25 7.32
C LYS A 204 18.54 -3.54 8.54
N LYS A 205 18.03 -3.27 9.73
CA LYS A 205 18.71 -3.38 11.03
C LYS A 205 17.99 -4.35 11.96
N GLN A 206 18.65 -4.69 13.09
CA GLN A 206 18.03 -5.36 14.21
C GLN A 206 17.08 -4.39 14.93
N GLY A 207 15.96 -4.91 15.40
CA GLY A 207 14.98 -4.20 16.21
C GLY A 207 14.78 -4.87 17.55
N THR A 208 13.52 -5.13 17.93
CA THR A 208 13.19 -5.81 19.19
C THR A 208 12.41 -7.09 19.00
N GLU A 209 12.77 -8.12 19.77
CA GLU A 209 12.04 -9.38 19.89
C GLU A 209 11.90 -9.72 21.38
N ARG A 210 10.66 -9.91 21.87
CA ARG A 210 10.36 -10.25 23.27
C ARG A 210 11.05 -9.33 24.30
N GLY A 211 11.13 -8.03 23.97
CA GLY A 211 11.73 -7.02 24.86
C GLY A 211 13.25 -7.00 24.89
N ARG A 212 13.92 -7.69 23.95
CA ARG A 212 15.38 -7.71 23.78
C ARG A 212 15.71 -7.31 22.34
N ILE A 213 16.98 -6.99 22.08
CA ILE A 213 17.44 -6.81 20.70
C ILE A 213 17.19 -8.11 19.92
N SER A 214 16.65 -8.00 18.72
CA SER A 214 16.37 -9.16 17.86
C SER A 214 17.67 -9.86 17.44
N LYS A 215 17.61 -11.18 17.23
CA LYS A 215 18.79 -11.94 16.77
C LYS A 215 19.17 -11.58 15.33
N ASN A 216 18.15 -11.38 14.49
CA ASN A 216 18.29 -11.09 13.07
C ASN A 216 17.74 -9.69 12.76
N THR A 217 18.00 -9.21 11.55
CA THR A 217 17.33 -8.03 11.00
C THR A 217 15.82 -8.27 10.96
N ILE A 218 15.06 -7.20 11.19
CA ILE A 218 13.59 -7.29 11.16
C ILE A 218 13.13 -7.53 9.73
N THR A 219 12.23 -8.48 9.56
CA THR A 219 11.57 -8.83 8.30
C THR A 219 10.15 -8.27 8.23
N LEU A 220 9.56 -8.24 7.05
CA LEU A 220 8.18 -7.79 6.87
C LEU A 220 7.18 -8.63 7.69
N SER A 221 7.43 -9.94 7.80
CA SER A 221 6.60 -10.83 8.61
C SER A 221 6.61 -10.52 10.11
N ASP A 222 7.72 -9.97 10.62
CA ASP A 222 7.82 -9.56 12.03
C ASP A 222 6.96 -8.33 12.37
N LEU A 223 6.60 -7.54 11.35
CA LEU A 223 5.79 -6.34 11.49
C LEU A 223 4.29 -6.62 11.43
N GLN A 224 3.88 -7.77 10.93
CA GLN A 224 2.47 -8.11 10.74
C GLN A 224 1.71 -8.18 12.07
N TYR A 225 0.41 -7.94 12.01
CA TYR A 225 -0.47 -8.14 13.16
C TYR A 225 -0.32 -9.56 13.69
N ASN A 226 -0.13 -9.68 15.01
CA ASN A 226 0.13 -10.97 15.65
C ASN A 226 -1.07 -11.90 15.49
N ARG A 227 -0.94 -12.89 14.61
CA ARG A 227 -1.99 -13.75 14.09
C ARG A 227 -2.36 -14.84 15.03
N ALA A 228 -1.41 -15.33 15.82
CA ALA A 228 -1.58 -16.41 16.75
C ALA A 228 -1.88 -15.88 18.16
N ASN A 229 -2.92 -15.09 18.34
CA ASN A 229 -3.39 -14.75 19.65
C ASN A 229 -4.34 -15.85 20.13
N TRP A 230 -3.96 -16.59 21.15
CA TRP A 230 -4.78 -17.64 21.77
C TRP A 230 -6.21 -17.17 22.15
N ARG A 231 -6.41 -15.86 22.32
CA ARG A 231 -7.71 -15.24 22.59
C ARG A 231 -8.58 -15.14 21.35
N ASP A 232 -7.96 -15.03 20.17
CA ASP A 232 -8.64 -15.05 18.87
C ASP A 232 -8.97 -16.49 18.48
N GLU A 233 -8.26 -17.50 19.04
CA GLU A 233 -8.44 -18.93 18.79
C GLU A 233 -9.58 -19.58 19.56
N LEU A 234 -10.17 -18.91 20.54
CA LEU A 234 -11.28 -19.46 21.33
C LEU A 234 -12.53 -19.81 20.51
N SER A 235 -12.51 -19.51 19.21
CA SER A 235 -13.64 -19.67 18.31
C SER A 235 -13.59 -20.88 17.38
N GLY A 236 -12.53 -21.69 17.32
CA GLY A 236 -12.53 -22.76 16.34
C GLY A 236 -11.38 -23.77 16.34
N LYS A 237 -10.49 -23.73 17.31
CA LYS A 237 -9.42 -24.73 17.36
C LYS A 237 -10.00 -26.12 17.72
N ASP A 238 -9.80 -27.10 16.82
CA ASP A 238 -10.03 -28.51 17.16
C ASP A 238 -9.11 -28.90 18.31
N LYS A 239 -9.70 -29.46 19.38
CA LYS A 239 -8.96 -29.87 20.58
C LYS A 239 -7.96 -31.01 20.33
N SER A 240 -8.04 -31.65 19.18
CA SER A 240 -7.14 -32.74 18.76
C SER A 240 -5.83 -32.25 18.14
N ILE A 241 -5.73 -30.95 17.74
CA ILE A 241 -4.58 -30.40 17.07
C ILE A 241 -3.73 -29.60 18.06
N THR A 242 -2.41 -29.79 18.06
CA THR A 242 -1.50 -29.01 18.90
C THR A 242 -1.42 -27.56 18.43
N ARG A 243 -1.00 -26.65 19.32
CA ARG A 243 -0.83 -25.23 18.97
C ARG A 243 0.18 -25.04 17.83
N ALA A 244 1.28 -25.79 17.83
CA ALA A 244 2.31 -25.71 16.82
C ALA A 244 1.83 -26.17 15.42
N GLU A 245 0.89 -27.10 15.37
CA GLU A 245 0.29 -27.57 14.10
C GLU A 245 -0.81 -26.64 13.60
N HIS A 246 -1.54 -25.99 14.50
CA HIS A 246 -2.61 -25.06 14.17
C HIS A 246 -2.08 -23.70 13.68
N GLU A 247 -1.08 -23.12 14.33
CA GLU A 247 -0.51 -21.81 14.00
C GLU A 247 -0.05 -21.68 12.53
N PRO A 248 0.69 -22.63 11.93
CA PRO A 248 1.10 -22.51 10.53
C PRO A 248 -0.07 -22.52 9.55
N THR A 249 -1.09 -23.34 9.80
CA THR A 249 -2.27 -23.45 8.94
C THR A 249 -3.10 -22.16 8.93
N VAL A 250 -3.32 -21.57 10.11
CA VAL A 250 -4.02 -20.29 10.24
C VAL A 250 -3.24 -19.17 9.57
N ALA A 251 -1.93 -19.11 9.78
CA ALA A 251 -1.07 -18.11 9.14
C ALA A 251 -1.10 -18.21 7.60
N GLN A 252 -1.15 -19.42 7.04
CA GLN A 252 -1.26 -19.63 5.60
C GLN A 252 -2.61 -19.16 5.05
N LEU A 253 -3.71 -19.48 5.74
CA LEU A 253 -5.05 -19.02 5.33
C LEU A 253 -5.17 -17.50 5.37
N GLN A 254 -4.66 -16.86 6.41
CA GLN A 254 -4.63 -15.41 6.55
C GLN A 254 -3.77 -14.76 5.46
N ALA A 255 -2.60 -15.32 5.14
CA ALA A 255 -1.75 -14.83 4.08
C ALA A 255 -2.45 -14.89 2.71
N ARG A 256 -3.19 -15.98 2.43
CA ARG A 256 -3.98 -16.13 1.20
C ARG A 256 -5.14 -15.13 1.16
N ALA A 257 -5.87 -14.96 2.26
CA ALA A 257 -6.96 -13.99 2.34
C ALA A 257 -6.45 -12.55 2.12
N MET A 258 -5.34 -12.19 2.77
CA MET A 258 -4.69 -10.90 2.58
C MET A 258 -4.23 -10.70 1.12
N ALA A 259 -3.56 -11.67 0.51
CA ALA A 259 -3.11 -11.59 -0.88
C ALA A 259 -4.29 -11.44 -1.84
N SER A 260 -5.39 -12.17 -1.64
CA SER A 260 -6.60 -12.03 -2.44
C SER A 260 -7.23 -10.65 -2.28
N TYR A 261 -7.29 -10.15 -1.06
CA TYR A 261 -7.83 -8.82 -0.76
C TYR A 261 -7.01 -7.72 -1.44
N THR A 262 -5.68 -7.70 -1.28
CA THR A 262 -4.81 -6.65 -1.84
C THR A 262 -4.84 -6.65 -3.37
N VAL A 263 -4.84 -7.81 -4.00
CA VAL A 263 -4.96 -7.95 -5.47
C VAL A 263 -6.32 -7.45 -5.98
N ASN A 264 -7.42 -7.80 -5.33
CA ASN A 264 -8.75 -7.33 -5.73
C ASN A 264 -8.87 -5.81 -5.57
N LYS A 265 -8.29 -5.26 -4.51
CA LYS A 265 -8.23 -3.83 -4.29
C LYS A 265 -7.41 -3.10 -5.36
N ALA A 266 -6.22 -3.59 -5.69
CA ALA A 266 -5.40 -3.04 -6.76
C ALA A 266 -6.14 -3.06 -8.12
N LYS A 267 -6.86 -4.15 -8.43
CA LYS A 267 -7.70 -4.25 -9.63
C LYS A 267 -8.87 -3.25 -9.60
N LYS A 268 -9.51 -3.04 -8.45
CA LYS A 268 -10.59 -2.03 -8.30
C LYS A 268 -10.05 -0.62 -8.52
N ALA A 269 -8.89 -0.30 -7.91
CA ALA A 269 -8.22 0.98 -8.09
C ALA A 269 -7.82 1.22 -9.55
N MET A 270 -7.25 0.21 -10.22
CA MET A 270 -6.85 0.27 -11.61
C MET A 270 -8.04 0.53 -12.55
N ARG A 271 -9.20 -0.12 -12.32
CA ARG A 271 -10.43 0.14 -13.09
C ARG A 271 -10.91 1.58 -12.90
N LYS A 272 -11.04 2.04 -11.62
CA LYS A 272 -11.45 3.41 -11.30
C LYS A 272 -10.53 4.45 -11.98
N PHE A 273 -9.23 4.24 -11.93
CA PHE A 273 -8.25 5.11 -12.59
C PHE A 273 -8.43 5.09 -14.12
N ASN A 274 -8.56 3.91 -14.73
CA ASN A 274 -8.74 3.76 -16.17
C ASN A 274 -10.04 4.42 -16.66
N ASP A 275 -11.15 4.24 -15.92
CA ASP A 275 -12.43 4.88 -16.26
C ASP A 275 -12.33 6.40 -16.23
N SER A 276 -11.66 6.96 -15.22
CA SER A 276 -11.51 8.41 -15.07
C SER A 276 -10.52 9.02 -16.07
N MET A 277 -9.41 8.32 -16.39
CA MET A 277 -8.32 8.88 -17.21
C MET A 277 -8.44 8.52 -18.69
N TYR A 278 -8.99 7.35 -19.00
CA TYR A 278 -9.02 6.80 -20.35
C TYR A 278 -10.43 6.41 -20.82
N ASN A 279 -11.47 6.89 -20.11
CA ASN A 279 -12.88 6.61 -20.43
C ASN A 279 -13.16 5.11 -20.61
N GLY A 280 -12.53 4.26 -19.79
CA GLY A 280 -12.67 2.81 -19.84
C GLY A 280 -12.06 2.16 -21.09
N LYS A 281 -11.19 2.85 -21.85
CA LYS A 281 -10.51 2.28 -23.01
C LYS A 281 -9.27 1.48 -22.60
N SER A 282 -8.85 0.57 -23.47
CA SER A 282 -7.63 -0.21 -23.24
C SER A 282 -6.40 0.68 -23.12
N GLU A 283 -5.49 0.33 -22.21
CA GLU A 283 -4.20 1.00 -22.12
C GLU A 283 -3.30 0.66 -23.33
N ILE A 284 -3.60 -0.44 -24.05
CA ILE A 284 -2.97 -0.74 -25.35
C ILE A 284 -3.83 -0.09 -26.43
N TYR A 285 -3.27 0.94 -27.07
CA TYR A 285 -3.93 1.59 -28.18
C TYR A 285 -4.01 0.67 -29.41
N GLN A 286 -5.19 0.58 -29.98
CA GLN A 286 -5.46 -0.10 -31.24
C GLN A 286 -6.59 0.62 -31.95
N SER A 287 -6.33 1.21 -33.09
CA SER A 287 -7.28 2.08 -33.83
C SER A 287 -8.61 1.40 -34.20
N THR A 288 -8.63 0.08 -34.28
CA THR A 288 -9.83 -0.73 -34.63
C THR A 288 -10.59 -1.22 -33.40
N GLU A 289 -10.07 -0.98 -32.18
CA GLU A 289 -10.68 -1.50 -30.94
C GLU A 289 -11.72 -0.50 -30.41
N MET A 290 -12.98 -0.92 -30.42
CA MET A 290 -14.11 -0.10 -29.97
C MET A 290 -14.66 -0.53 -28.61
N VAL A 291 -14.29 -1.71 -28.13
CA VAL A 291 -14.77 -2.29 -26.88
C VAL A 291 -14.06 -1.69 -25.68
N ASN A 292 -14.76 -1.54 -24.55
CA ASN A 292 -14.17 -1.07 -23.30
C ASN A 292 -13.25 -2.14 -22.67
N ALA A 293 -12.23 -1.65 -21.99
CA ALA A 293 -11.33 -2.49 -21.19
C ALA A 293 -12.02 -2.89 -19.88
N THR A 294 -12.36 -4.15 -19.75
CA THR A 294 -12.99 -4.69 -18.53
C THR A 294 -12.08 -5.63 -17.76
N GLN A 295 -10.93 -5.99 -18.35
CA GLN A 295 -10.00 -6.96 -17.78
C GLN A 295 -8.77 -6.27 -17.21
N ALA A 296 -8.61 -6.32 -15.88
CA ALA A 296 -7.37 -5.93 -15.21
C ALA A 296 -6.41 -7.14 -15.25
N HIS A 297 -5.45 -7.10 -16.19
CA HIS A 297 -4.50 -8.17 -16.48
C HIS A 297 -3.18 -7.94 -15.76
N HIS A 298 -2.60 -9.01 -15.18
CA HIS A 298 -1.25 -9.00 -14.64
C HIS A 298 -0.23 -9.18 -15.76
N ILE A 299 0.66 -8.20 -15.96
CA ILE A 299 1.73 -8.27 -16.95
C ILE A 299 2.68 -9.42 -16.60
N PHE A 300 3.09 -9.51 -15.34
CA PHE A 300 3.77 -10.67 -14.75
C PHE A 300 2.77 -11.41 -13.87
N THR A 301 2.58 -12.71 -14.13
CA THR A 301 1.48 -13.49 -13.54
C THR A 301 1.51 -13.51 -12.01
N GLN A 302 0.34 -13.50 -11.40
CA GLN A 302 0.21 -13.59 -9.94
C GLN A 302 0.77 -14.92 -9.39
N SER A 303 0.68 -16.02 -10.16
CA SER A 303 1.18 -17.33 -9.74
C SER A 303 2.69 -17.36 -9.61
N ASP A 304 3.38 -16.75 -10.57
CA ASP A 304 4.84 -16.80 -10.66
C ASP A 304 5.49 -15.67 -9.86
N TYR A 305 4.82 -14.51 -9.78
CA TYR A 305 5.32 -13.29 -9.14
C TYR A 305 4.35 -12.75 -8.09
N PRO A 306 4.05 -13.52 -7.01
CA PRO A 306 3.05 -13.12 -6.01
C PRO A 306 3.43 -11.84 -5.25
N THR A 307 4.72 -11.48 -5.19
CA THR A 307 5.23 -10.30 -4.49
C THR A 307 4.89 -8.97 -5.17
N ILE A 308 4.54 -9.00 -6.45
CA ILE A 308 4.15 -7.83 -7.23
C ILE A 308 2.71 -7.91 -7.74
N ALA A 309 1.93 -8.87 -7.26
CA ALA A 309 0.57 -9.12 -7.77
C ALA A 309 -0.42 -7.99 -7.41
N ASP A 310 -0.19 -7.25 -6.35
CA ASP A 310 -1.01 -6.11 -5.91
C ASP A 310 -0.42 -4.73 -6.29
N TYR A 311 0.61 -4.72 -7.16
CA TYR A 311 1.16 -3.49 -7.71
C TYR A 311 0.36 -3.03 -8.93
N VAL A 312 -0.13 -1.80 -8.91
CA VAL A 312 -0.86 -1.21 -10.04
C VAL A 312 0.03 -1.05 -11.28
N GLU A 313 1.34 -0.94 -11.07
CA GLU A 313 2.38 -0.94 -12.09
C GLU A 313 2.51 -2.29 -12.82
N ASN A 314 2.08 -3.39 -12.18
CA ASN A 314 1.99 -4.73 -12.78
C ASN A 314 0.62 -5.02 -13.42
N LEU A 315 -0.34 -4.11 -13.28
CA LEU A 315 -1.69 -4.27 -13.82
C LEU A 315 -1.89 -3.40 -15.05
N ILE A 316 -2.54 -3.95 -16.07
CA ILE A 316 -2.90 -3.24 -17.31
C ILE A 316 -4.36 -3.50 -17.66
N MET A 317 -5.09 -2.46 -18.06
CA MET A 317 -6.48 -2.60 -18.49
C MET A 317 -6.58 -2.99 -19.95
N LEU A 318 -7.18 -4.14 -20.21
CA LEU A 318 -7.33 -4.74 -21.52
C LEU A 318 -8.79 -4.96 -21.89
N THR A 319 -9.08 -4.97 -23.21
CA THR A 319 -10.36 -5.49 -23.71
C THR A 319 -10.42 -7.01 -23.51
N PRO A 320 -11.62 -7.63 -23.49
CA PRO A 320 -11.74 -9.08 -23.43
C PRO A 320 -10.95 -9.80 -24.55
N ASN A 321 -10.96 -9.25 -25.76
CA ASN A 321 -10.21 -9.84 -26.88
C ASN A 321 -8.69 -9.80 -26.65
N GLN A 322 -8.15 -8.66 -26.21
CA GLN A 322 -6.73 -8.53 -25.88
C GLN A 322 -6.33 -9.49 -24.76
N HIS A 323 -7.17 -9.63 -23.74
CA HIS A 323 -6.90 -10.51 -22.61
C HIS A 323 -6.95 -12.00 -22.98
N TYR A 324 -8.07 -12.46 -23.57
CA TYR A 324 -8.29 -13.90 -23.78
C TYR A 324 -7.69 -14.45 -25.07
N SER A 325 -7.43 -13.61 -26.07
CA SER A 325 -6.90 -14.06 -27.36
C SER A 325 -5.43 -13.71 -27.57
N MET A 326 -4.96 -12.59 -27.01
CA MET A 326 -3.60 -12.09 -27.22
C MET A 326 -2.71 -12.36 -26.01
N ALA A 327 -3.12 -11.96 -24.81
CA ALA A 327 -2.32 -12.17 -23.60
C ALA A 327 -2.32 -13.64 -23.15
N HIS A 328 -3.46 -14.32 -23.26
CA HIS A 328 -3.64 -15.71 -22.84
C HIS A 328 -4.14 -16.59 -24.01
N PRO A 329 -3.27 -16.98 -24.94
CA PRO A 329 -3.66 -17.82 -26.06
C PRO A 329 -4.39 -19.09 -25.61
N ASN A 330 -5.48 -19.42 -26.28
CA ASN A 330 -6.36 -20.54 -25.96
C ASN A 330 -7.03 -20.46 -24.57
N ASN A 331 -7.23 -19.24 -24.04
CA ASN A 331 -7.77 -19.00 -22.70
C ASN A 331 -6.98 -19.67 -21.55
N ASN A 332 -5.71 -19.97 -21.77
CA ASN A 332 -4.86 -20.54 -20.74
C ASN A 332 -4.24 -19.43 -19.89
N THR A 333 -4.90 -19.06 -18.79
CA THR A 333 -4.46 -17.98 -17.89
C THR A 333 -3.16 -18.28 -17.12
N GLN A 334 -2.64 -19.49 -17.21
CA GLN A 334 -1.32 -19.84 -16.66
C GLN A 334 -0.17 -19.53 -17.62
N TYR A 335 -0.48 -19.24 -18.87
CA TYR A 335 0.49 -18.90 -19.90
C TYR A 335 0.31 -17.46 -20.36
N VAL A 336 1.40 -16.70 -20.37
CA VAL A 336 1.44 -15.34 -20.92
C VAL A 336 2.23 -15.35 -22.22
N ASP A 337 1.63 -14.82 -23.27
CA ASP A 337 2.29 -14.66 -24.56
C ASP A 337 3.39 -13.59 -24.46
N LYS A 338 4.64 -13.99 -24.70
CA LYS A 338 5.80 -13.11 -24.56
C LYS A 338 5.82 -11.93 -25.53
N ASP A 339 5.32 -12.12 -26.75
CA ASP A 339 5.21 -11.04 -27.74
C ASP A 339 4.21 -9.99 -27.28
N PHE A 340 3.09 -10.41 -26.71
CA PHE A 340 2.08 -9.51 -26.18
C PHE A 340 2.48 -8.91 -24.83
N GLN A 341 3.19 -9.67 -23.98
CA GLN A 341 3.75 -9.17 -22.73
C GLN A 341 4.69 -7.98 -22.96
N TYR A 342 5.54 -8.06 -24.00
CA TYR A 342 6.38 -6.93 -24.40
C TYR A 342 5.54 -5.68 -24.71
N ILE A 343 4.46 -5.83 -25.47
CA ILE A 343 3.56 -4.72 -25.80
C ILE A 343 2.90 -4.13 -24.54
N CYS A 344 2.47 -5.01 -23.61
CA CYS A 344 1.94 -4.58 -22.32
C CYS A 344 2.95 -3.73 -21.55
N LEU A 345 4.24 -4.12 -21.52
CA LEU A 345 5.30 -3.38 -20.82
C LEU A 345 5.55 -2.01 -21.46
N ILE A 346 5.62 -1.94 -22.79
CA ILE A 346 5.81 -0.67 -23.51
C ILE A 346 4.63 0.27 -23.29
N ALA A 347 3.39 -0.23 -23.43
CA ALA A 347 2.19 0.54 -23.20
C ALA A 347 2.12 1.04 -21.73
N LYS A 348 2.41 0.16 -20.75
CA LYS A 348 2.43 0.51 -19.34
C LYS A 348 3.50 1.57 -19.02
N SER A 349 4.71 1.45 -19.58
CA SER A 349 5.76 2.46 -19.44
C SER A 349 5.26 3.84 -19.90
N THR A 350 4.59 3.89 -21.05
CA THR A 350 4.01 5.12 -21.61
C THR A 350 2.94 5.70 -20.66
N LYS A 351 2.03 4.87 -20.13
CA LYS A 351 0.97 5.34 -19.22
C LYS A 351 1.52 5.86 -17.90
N ILE A 352 2.53 5.20 -17.34
CA ILE A 352 3.22 5.64 -16.12
C ILE A 352 3.96 6.95 -16.39
N TYR A 353 4.66 7.08 -17.51
CA TYR A 353 5.32 8.34 -17.90
C TYR A 353 4.32 9.49 -17.98
N LEU A 354 3.19 9.30 -18.66
CA LEU A 354 2.17 10.34 -18.81
C LEU A 354 1.55 10.75 -17.47
N ASP A 355 1.28 9.80 -16.57
CA ASP A 355 0.80 10.11 -15.23
C ASP A 355 1.84 10.90 -14.43
N LEU A 356 3.08 10.40 -14.36
CA LEU A 356 4.14 11.02 -13.56
C LEU A 356 4.57 12.41 -14.06
N THR A 357 4.44 12.70 -15.36
CA THR A 357 4.78 13.99 -15.96
C THR A 357 3.60 14.95 -16.10
N SER A 358 2.36 14.51 -15.83
CA SER A 358 1.15 15.35 -15.87
C SER A 358 1.26 16.53 -14.89
N GLU A 359 0.42 17.54 -15.04
CA GLU A 359 0.33 18.68 -14.09
C GLU A 359 -0.42 18.32 -12.78
N LYS A 360 -1.07 17.16 -12.71
CA LYS A 360 -1.79 16.71 -11.51
C LYS A 360 -0.83 16.59 -10.34
N GLU A 361 -1.22 17.07 -9.18
CA GLU A 361 -0.46 16.86 -7.94
C GLU A 361 -0.47 15.39 -7.55
N ASP A 362 -1.61 14.73 -7.70
CA ASP A 362 -1.85 13.35 -7.32
C ASP A 362 -1.42 12.40 -8.43
N LYS A 363 -0.41 11.59 -8.17
CA LYS A 363 0.09 10.57 -9.10
C LYS A 363 -0.41 9.19 -8.70
N PHE A 364 -1.03 8.51 -9.66
CA PHE A 364 -1.53 7.17 -9.43
C PHE A 364 -0.40 6.14 -9.36
N TYR A 365 0.63 6.29 -10.22
CA TYR A 365 1.79 5.40 -10.27
C TYR A 365 2.97 5.93 -9.48
N ASP A 366 3.86 5.00 -9.09
CA ASP A 366 5.15 5.31 -8.47
C ASP A 366 6.30 4.76 -9.32
N PHE A 367 7.33 5.58 -9.57
CA PHE A 367 8.46 5.20 -10.43
C PHE A 367 9.34 4.10 -9.81
N ASP A 368 9.57 4.16 -8.50
CA ASP A 368 10.38 3.16 -7.80
C ASP A 368 9.63 1.83 -7.68
N ASP A 369 8.30 1.87 -7.48
CA ASP A 369 7.45 0.69 -7.54
C ASP A 369 7.46 0.05 -8.93
N TYR A 370 7.45 0.86 -9.99
CA TYR A 370 7.58 0.33 -11.36
C TYR A 370 8.93 -0.35 -11.59
N LYS A 371 10.04 0.25 -11.16
CA LYS A 371 11.36 -0.41 -11.22
C LYS A 371 11.38 -1.72 -10.44
N PHE A 372 10.75 -1.75 -9.27
CA PHE A 372 10.63 -2.98 -8.48
C PHE A 372 9.83 -4.06 -9.21
N VAL A 373 8.74 -3.69 -9.88
CA VAL A 373 7.95 -4.61 -10.72
C VAL A 373 8.78 -5.17 -11.86
N LEU A 374 9.53 -4.32 -12.57
CA LEU A 374 10.40 -4.74 -13.67
C LEU A 374 11.53 -5.65 -13.20
N ASN A 375 12.22 -5.29 -12.12
CA ASN A 375 13.29 -6.12 -11.54
C ASN A 375 12.78 -7.50 -11.11
N THR A 376 11.63 -7.54 -10.45
CA THR A 376 11.03 -8.79 -9.98
C THR A 376 10.55 -9.66 -11.14
N GLY A 377 9.82 -9.08 -12.09
CA GLY A 377 9.20 -9.80 -13.19
C GLY A 377 10.20 -10.27 -14.27
N LEU A 378 11.33 -9.57 -14.40
CA LEU A 378 12.42 -9.93 -15.30
C LEU A 378 13.59 -10.63 -14.60
N GLU A 379 13.46 -10.88 -13.28
CA GLU A 379 14.46 -11.57 -12.43
C GLU A 379 15.86 -10.92 -12.51
N THR A 380 15.89 -9.59 -12.39
CA THR A 380 17.11 -8.77 -12.54
C THR A 380 17.17 -7.66 -11.49
N GLU A 381 18.30 -6.96 -11.39
CA GLU A 381 18.46 -5.71 -10.62
C GLU A 381 18.81 -4.51 -11.52
N ASP A 382 18.75 -4.68 -12.82
CA ASP A 382 19.22 -3.72 -13.82
C ASP A 382 18.48 -2.38 -13.79
N PHE A 383 17.24 -2.38 -13.32
CA PHE A 383 16.41 -1.17 -13.24
C PHE A 383 16.65 -0.35 -11.96
N THR A 384 17.32 -0.93 -10.95
CA THR A 384 17.52 -0.29 -9.64
C THR A 384 18.23 1.06 -9.74
N SER A 385 19.27 1.15 -10.60
CA SER A 385 20.11 2.35 -10.75
C SER A 385 19.56 3.41 -11.70
N ILE A 386 18.42 3.17 -12.36
CA ILE A 386 17.83 4.12 -13.31
C ILE A 386 17.34 5.36 -12.56
N SER A 387 17.73 6.52 -13.07
CA SER A 387 17.34 7.82 -12.50
C SER A 387 15.84 8.08 -12.63
N TYR A 388 15.28 8.87 -11.72
CA TYR A 388 13.86 9.21 -11.73
C TYR A 388 13.43 9.82 -13.07
N LEU A 389 12.35 9.29 -13.65
CA LEU A 389 11.77 9.64 -14.95
C LEU A 389 12.63 9.34 -16.18
N ASP A 390 13.74 8.61 -16.05
CA ASP A 390 14.53 8.16 -17.22
C ASP A 390 13.85 6.95 -17.89
N PHE A 391 12.72 7.21 -18.54
CA PHE A 391 11.96 6.19 -19.29
C PHE A 391 12.68 5.72 -20.57
N ALA A 392 13.62 6.50 -21.08
CA ALA A 392 14.45 6.04 -22.21
C ALA A 392 15.28 4.82 -21.79
N SER A 393 15.97 4.91 -20.63
CA SER A 393 16.72 3.79 -20.07
C SER A 393 15.80 2.60 -19.68
N ILE A 394 14.59 2.88 -19.18
CA ILE A 394 13.58 1.83 -18.91
C ILE A 394 13.24 1.06 -20.19
N ILE A 395 12.90 1.76 -21.28
CA ILE A 395 12.52 1.14 -22.56
C ILE A 395 13.71 0.39 -23.19
N ASP A 396 14.92 0.98 -23.18
CA ASP A 396 16.11 0.33 -23.73
C ASP A 396 16.41 -1.00 -23.02
N LYS A 397 16.21 -1.08 -21.71
CA LYS A 397 16.38 -2.33 -20.95
C LYS A 397 15.26 -3.33 -21.25
N ILE A 398 14.00 -2.89 -21.32
CA ILE A 398 12.89 -3.78 -21.72
C ILE A 398 13.16 -4.33 -23.14
N ASP A 399 13.58 -3.50 -24.09
CA ASP A 399 13.95 -3.90 -25.44
C ASP A 399 15.06 -4.97 -25.43
N TYR A 400 16.06 -4.84 -24.54
CA TYR A 400 17.13 -5.82 -24.38
C TYR A 400 16.61 -7.19 -23.90
N TYR A 401 15.73 -7.23 -22.89
CA TYR A 401 15.16 -8.48 -22.37
C TYR A 401 14.19 -9.17 -23.34
N TYR A 402 13.62 -8.42 -24.29
CA TYR A 402 12.64 -8.92 -25.28
C TYR A 402 13.18 -8.89 -26.72
N ILE A 403 14.50 -8.86 -26.92
CA ILE A 403 15.10 -8.68 -28.25
C ILE A 403 14.62 -9.72 -29.27
N ASP A 404 14.46 -10.97 -28.86
CA ASP A 404 13.96 -12.06 -29.72
C ASP A 404 12.48 -11.89 -30.05
N ASN A 405 11.69 -11.30 -29.16
CA ASN A 405 10.27 -11.03 -29.33
C ASN A 405 9.99 -9.76 -30.15
N ILE A 406 10.95 -8.84 -30.28
CA ILE A 406 10.78 -7.63 -31.09
C ILE A 406 10.94 -7.97 -32.58
N SER A 407 11.99 -8.70 -32.93
CA SER A 407 12.38 -8.95 -34.35
C SER A 407 11.33 -9.70 -35.13
N ASN A 408 10.58 -10.62 -34.52
CA ASN A 408 9.55 -11.45 -35.15
C ASN A 408 8.19 -11.33 -34.41
N ASN A 409 7.92 -10.19 -33.79
CA ASN A 409 6.69 -10.02 -33.01
C ASN A 409 5.44 -10.15 -33.88
N LYS A 410 4.56 -11.09 -33.53
CA LYS A 410 3.30 -11.31 -34.28
C LYS A 410 2.32 -10.11 -34.15
N TYR A 411 2.55 -9.22 -33.19
CA TYR A 411 1.77 -8.01 -32.99
C TYR A 411 2.56 -6.74 -33.33
N TYR A 412 3.52 -6.79 -34.24
CA TYR A 412 4.46 -5.71 -34.57
C TYR A 412 3.78 -4.35 -34.84
N LYS A 413 2.55 -4.35 -35.36
CA LYS A 413 1.79 -3.13 -35.62
C LYS A 413 1.45 -2.39 -34.32
N LEU A 414 1.21 -3.11 -33.22
CA LEU A 414 0.91 -2.51 -31.94
C LEU A 414 2.14 -1.93 -31.24
N ILE A 415 3.35 -2.36 -31.61
CA ILE A 415 4.59 -1.83 -31.02
C ILE A 415 4.71 -0.34 -31.31
N ASN A 416 4.58 0.05 -32.59
CA ASN A 416 4.72 1.45 -33.01
C ASN A 416 3.63 2.34 -32.42
N ASP A 417 2.40 1.82 -32.31
CA ASP A 417 1.25 2.56 -31.79
C ASP A 417 1.32 2.78 -30.26
N ASN A 418 2.13 1.99 -29.53
CA ASN A 418 2.18 2.00 -28.06
C ASN A 418 3.54 2.36 -27.47
N LYS A 419 4.59 2.47 -28.30
CA LYS A 419 5.93 2.84 -27.85
C LYS A 419 6.02 4.33 -27.59
N LEU A 420 6.59 4.70 -26.45
CA LEU A 420 6.90 6.08 -26.13
C LEU A 420 7.82 6.66 -27.22
N ASP A 421 7.36 7.65 -27.98
CA ASP A 421 8.19 8.29 -29.00
C ASP A 421 9.25 9.16 -28.31
N ARG A 422 10.50 8.98 -28.71
CA ARG A 422 11.63 9.79 -28.20
C ARG A 422 11.55 11.26 -28.60
N ASN A 423 10.60 11.64 -29.48
CA ASN A 423 10.48 12.96 -30.10
C ASN A 423 9.18 13.69 -29.79
N GLN A 424 8.66 13.69 -28.57
CA GLN A 424 7.54 14.56 -28.10
C GLN A 424 6.21 14.51 -28.90
N GLN A 425 6.12 13.92 -30.08
CA GLN A 425 4.91 13.96 -30.92
C GLN A 425 3.69 13.25 -30.31
N TYR A 426 3.90 12.28 -29.42
CA TYR A 426 2.78 11.59 -28.74
C TYR A 426 2.12 12.47 -27.65
N LEU A 427 2.83 13.39 -27.07
CA LEU A 427 2.27 14.36 -26.09
C LEU A 427 1.30 15.33 -26.77
N GLU A 428 1.61 15.81 -27.96
CA GLU A 428 0.76 16.72 -28.71
C GLU A 428 -0.54 16.04 -29.18
N ASN A 429 -0.47 14.81 -29.69
CA ASN A 429 -1.66 14.07 -30.11
C ASN A 429 -2.59 13.63 -28.96
N SER A 430 -2.08 13.39 -27.74
CA SER A 430 -2.92 13.10 -26.57
C SER A 430 -3.57 14.34 -25.99
N ILE A 431 -2.93 15.52 -26.11
CA ILE A 431 -3.47 16.82 -25.75
C ILE A 431 -4.55 17.24 -26.75
N ASP A 432 -4.32 17.04 -28.06
CA ASP A 432 -5.31 17.30 -29.10
C ASP A 432 -6.55 16.40 -28.97
N PHE A 433 -6.39 15.14 -28.56
CA PHE A 433 -7.55 14.27 -28.28
C PHE A 433 -8.39 14.72 -27.08
N LYS A 434 -7.76 15.32 -26.07
CA LYS A 434 -8.49 15.94 -24.94
C LYS A 434 -9.22 17.22 -25.36
N MET A 435 -8.55 18.09 -26.12
CA MET A 435 -9.16 19.31 -26.64
C MET A 435 -10.34 19.01 -27.56
N VAL A 436 -10.24 18.01 -28.47
CA VAL A 436 -11.34 17.59 -29.34
C VAL A 436 -12.48 16.94 -28.56
N ALA A 437 -12.22 16.25 -27.45
CA ALA A 437 -13.26 15.70 -26.57
C ALA A 437 -13.98 16.79 -25.76
N GLU A 438 -13.28 17.83 -25.33
CA GLU A 438 -13.87 18.98 -24.63
C GLU A 438 -14.66 19.89 -25.59
N GLU A 439 -14.20 20.14 -26.81
CA GLU A 439 -14.95 20.89 -27.83
C GLU A 439 -16.24 20.17 -28.28
N GLN A 440 -16.29 18.82 -28.26
CA GLN A 440 -17.54 18.07 -28.58
C GLN A 440 -18.56 18.07 -27.47
N THR A 441 -18.18 18.35 -26.22
CA THR A 441 -19.12 18.50 -25.09
C THR A 441 -19.76 19.88 -25.03
N ASP A 442 -19.13 20.93 -25.56
CA ASP A 442 -19.69 22.30 -25.58
C ASP A 442 -20.74 22.55 -26.70
N TYR A 443 -20.93 21.62 -27.62
CA TYR A 443 -21.93 21.72 -28.69
C TYR A 443 -23.25 20.96 -28.42
N ARG A 444 -23.50 20.56 -27.15
CA ARG A 444 -24.80 20.00 -26.73
C ARG A 444 -25.39 20.81 -25.57
N ILE A 445 -25.83 22.02 -25.87
CA ILE A 445 -26.89 22.73 -25.14
C ILE A 445 -28.06 22.98 -26.09
#